data_e33ca272cc109a4bf1eb562c037dc5f6
#
_entry.id   e33ca272cc109a4bf1eb562c037dc5f6
#
_cell.length_a   1.000
_cell.length_b   1.000
_cell.length_c   1.000
_cell.angle_alpha   90.00
_cell.angle_beta   90.00
_cell.angle_gamma   90.00
#
_symmetry.space_group_name_H-M   'P 1'
#
loop_
_entity.id
_entity.type
_entity.pdbx_description
1 polymer ?
#
loop_
_entity_poly.entity_id
_entity_poly.type
_entity_poly.pdbx_seq_one_letter_code
_entity_poly.pdbx_strand_id
1 'polypeptide(L)'
;MSDTSTAPAEPARARADLSSTAPAGHHWQEIDALRERHRYFWNEEAQGYWVLTRYEDIREAFQTPEVFSNHSIVATNPDPAYRFLPSFTDPPIHMKYRQPMNAWFSPGSVRKLEPRLRELARAEVEAIAGEGRADYMATFADRFPVSGFLASMGLPMDDADLFVSIAHRMSGASGGEPDAVERMTAAWGELAAYWTDMLADRRAHPLDPSVDFLTMMSDAKLGDEPMPDIDVVDIMVTLTLGSLDTLKSQLGWQMWHLGRNGDDRARLVAEPHLIPSAVEEFLRAYPIVSMARKVTRDVDFHGCPMKKDDMVLVSNQSACRDPRVFERAADVIIDRSPNRHIAFGASEHRCLGSHLARAELRLAIEEWLRLIPDFEVAADEPLLAKGGQISLLELPLVWPTVARS
;
A
#
# COMPACT_ATOMS: atom_id res chain seq x y z
N MET A 1 39.37 34.52 -22.57
CA MET A 1 38.81 33.52 -21.68
C MET A 1 37.32 33.46 -22.02
N SER A 2 36.95 32.51 -22.85
CA SER A 2 35.55 32.29 -23.28
C SER A 2 34.85 31.47 -22.23
N ASP A 3 33.95 32.08 -21.51
CA ASP A 3 33.04 31.42 -20.60
C ASP A 3 32.03 30.64 -21.44
N THR A 4 32.27 29.33 -21.58
CA THR A 4 31.32 28.41 -22.17
C THR A 4 30.31 28.02 -21.09
N SER A 5 29.35 28.92 -20.83
CA SER A 5 28.14 28.56 -20.14
C SER A 5 27.43 27.46 -20.94
N THR A 6 27.67 26.21 -20.61
CA THR A 6 26.87 25.10 -21.13
C THR A 6 25.47 25.26 -20.56
N ALA A 7 24.51 25.55 -21.45
CA ALA A 7 23.10 25.50 -21.08
C ALA A 7 22.82 24.13 -20.42
N PRO A 8 22.01 24.09 -19.35
CA PRO A 8 21.65 22.82 -18.73
C PRO A 8 21.02 21.92 -19.78
N ALA A 9 21.49 20.67 -19.84
CA ALA A 9 20.94 19.70 -20.79
C ALA A 9 19.43 19.57 -20.55
N GLU A 10 18.66 19.53 -21.63
CA GLU A 10 17.21 19.28 -21.49
C GLU A 10 16.98 17.99 -20.70
N PRO A 11 16.04 18.03 -19.76
CA PRO A 11 15.75 16.84 -18.94
C PRO A 11 15.27 15.70 -19.83
N ALA A 12 15.67 14.48 -19.48
CA ALA A 12 15.21 13.30 -20.19
C ALA A 12 13.68 13.20 -20.16
N ARG A 13 13.08 12.92 -21.33
CA ARG A 13 11.65 12.68 -21.48
C ARG A 13 11.43 11.20 -21.77
N ALA A 14 10.44 10.61 -21.15
CA ALA A 14 10.03 9.24 -21.38
C ALA A 14 8.50 9.14 -21.27
N ARG A 15 7.93 8.17 -21.96
CA ARG A 15 6.53 7.78 -21.77
C ARG A 15 6.54 6.39 -21.14
N ALA A 16 6.46 6.35 -19.82
CA ALA A 16 6.34 5.13 -19.06
C ALA A 16 4.87 4.97 -18.63
N ASP A 17 4.24 3.90 -19.09
CA ASP A 17 2.90 3.53 -18.63
C ASP A 17 3.03 2.67 -17.38
N LEU A 18 3.05 3.35 -16.23
CA LEU A 18 3.20 2.72 -14.92
C LEU A 18 1.86 2.20 -14.36
N SER A 19 0.74 2.39 -15.10
CA SER A 19 -0.61 2.06 -14.65
C SER A 19 -1.25 0.89 -15.41
N SER A 20 -0.69 0.49 -16.57
CA SER A 20 -1.24 -0.57 -17.41
C SER A 20 -1.22 -1.96 -16.74
N THR A 21 -2.00 -2.87 -17.32
CA THR A 21 -1.93 -4.29 -17.00
C THR A 21 -0.78 -4.93 -17.81
N ALA A 22 0.09 -5.67 -17.11
CA ALA A 22 1.27 -6.31 -17.69
C ALA A 22 1.55 -7.66 -17.01
N PRO A 23 2.42 -8.51 -17.57
CA PRO A 23 2.84 -9.74 -16.91
C PRO A 23 3.43 -9.50 -15.52
N ALA A 24 3.19 -10.42 -14.60
CA ALA A 24 3.67 -10.35 -13.22
C ALA A 24 5.18 -10.11 -13.15
N GLY A 25 5.59 -9.08 -12.43
CA GLY A 25 6.98 -8.66 -12.31
C GLY A 25 7.46 -7.63 -13.34
N HIS A 26 6.74 -7.43 -14.45
CA HIS A 26 7.14 -6.51 -15.53
C HIS A 26 7.30 -5.06 -15.07
N HIS A 27 6.37 -4.55 -14.25
CA HIS A 27 6.41 -3.17 -13.77
C HIS A 27 7.73 -2.83 -13.05
N TRP A 28 8.22 -3.73 -12.19
CA TRP A 28 9.51 -3.49 -11.51
C TRP A 28 10.70 -3.58 -12.45
N GLN A 29 10.65 -4.45 -13.47
CA GLN A 29 11.71 -4.53 -14.48
C GLN A 29 11.78 -3.23 -15.30
N GLU A 30 10.63 -2.66 -15.65
CA GLU A 30 10.57 -1.37 -16.36
C GLU A 30 11.07 -0.23 -15.47
N ILE A 31 10.61 -0.14 -14.22
CA ILE A 31 11.08 0.86 -13.25
C ILE A 31 12.59 0.73 -12.99
N ASP A 32 13.11 -0.48 -12.84
CA ASP A 32 14.54 -0.74 -12.68
C ASP A 32 15.33 -0.26 -13.90
N ALA A 33 14.85 -0.55 -15.12
CA ALA A 33 15.49 -0.10 -16.36
C ALA A 33 15.45 1.43 -16.52
N LEU A 34 14.38 2.09 -16.10
CA LEU A 34 14.27 3.56 -16.09
C LEU A 34 15.25 4.17 -15.09
N ARG A 35 15.36 3.62 -13.87
CA ARG A 35 16.29 4.07 -12.84
C ARG A 35 17.75 4.02 -13.29
N GLU A 36 18.15 2.94 -13.98
CA GLU A 36 19.54 2.80 -14.46
C GLU A 36 19.89 3.81 -15.55
N ARG A 37 18.89 4.25 -16.34
CA ARG A 37 19.10 5.23 -17.41
C ARG A 37 18.98 6.67 -16.92
N HIS A 38 18.10 6.94 -15.95
CA HIS A 38 17.70 8.29 -15.56
C HIS A 38 17.70 8.44 -14.02
N ARG A 39 18.40 9.45 -13.52
CA ARG A 39 18.27 9.88 -12.10
C ARG A 39 16.88 10.44 -11.82
N TYR A 40 16.34 11.17 -12.78
CA TYR A 40 14.98 11.70 -12.87
C TYR A 40 14.62 11.85 -14.35
N PHE A 41 13.33 11.88 -14.64
CA PHE A 41 12.84 12.13 -15.99
C PHE A 41 11.45 12.75 -15.94
N TRP A 42 11.08 13.42 -17.03
CA TRP A 42 9.71 13.89 -17.27
C TRP A 42 8.91 12.75 -17.91
N ASN A 43 7.86 12.27 -17.23
CA ASN A 43 6.94 11.29 -17.82
C ASN A 43 5.84 12.04 -18.57
N GLU A 44 5.63 11.70 -19.85
CA GLU A 44 4.68 12.37 -20.75
C GLU A 44 3.24 11.83 -20.62
N GLU A 45 2.93 11.12 -19.54
CA GLU A 45 1.59 10.62 -19.25
C GLU A 45 0.71 11.76 -18.73
N ALA A 46 -0.59 11.78 -19.14
CA ALA A 46 -1.56 12.81 -18.80
C ALA A 46 -1.04 14.24 -19.10
N GLN A 47 -1.00 15.13 -18.08
CA GLN A 47 -0.43 16.49 -18.21
C GLN A 47 1.10 16.52 -18.09
N GLY A 48 1.73 15.36 -17.87
CA GLY A 48 3.14 15.21 -17.56
C GLY A 48 3.46 15.41 -16.09
N TYR A 49 4.49 14.73 -15.63
CA TYR A 49 5.01 14.84 -14.26
C TYR A 49 6.45 14.35 -14.16
N TRP A 50 7.18 14.84 -13.17
CA TRP A 50 8.52 14.34 -12.85
C TRP A 50 8.47 12.97 -12.19
N VAL A 51 9.48 12.14 -12.44
CA VAL A 51 9.70 10.87 -11.73
C VAL A 51 11.09 10.88 -11.13
N LEU A 52 11.19 10.76 -9.81
CA LEU A 52 12.43 10.50 -9.10
C LEU A 52 12.67 8.99 -9.03
N THR A 53 13.91 8.56 -9.28
CA THR A 53 14.21 7.13 -9.38
C THR A 53 15.21 6.63 -8.33
N ARG A 54 16.03 7.50 -7.73
CA ARG A 54 17.07 7.11 -6.78
C ARG A 54 16.60 7.19 -5.35
N TYR A 55 17.01 6.23 -4.54
CA TYR A 55 16.64 6.11 -3.13
C TYR A 55 16.88 7.39 -2.33
N GLU A 56 18.08 8.01 -2.43
CA GLU A 56 18.41 9.18 -1.62
C GLU A 56 17.57 10.41 -2.01
N ASP A 57 17.36 10.63 -3.31
CA ASP A 57 16.53 11.73 -3.82
C ASP A 57 15.08 11.56 -3.36
N ILE A 58 14.56 10.34 -3.42
CA ILE A 58 13.20 9.99 -2.98
C ILE A 58 13.06 10.18 -1.47
N ARG A 59 14.05 9.72 -0.70
CA ARG A 59 14.05 9.91 0.76
C ARG A 59 14.09 11.38 1.14
N GLU A 60 14.91 12.19 0.47
CA GLU A 60 15.00 13.63 0.67
C GLU A 60 13.67 14.32 0.33
N ALA A 61 13.05 13.98 -0.81
CA ALA A 61 11.75 14.53 -1.19
C ALA A 61 10.66 14.25 -0.13
N PHE A 62 10.65 13.07 0.49
CA PHE A 62 9.75 12.78 1.61
C PHE A 62 10.02 13.62 2.85
N GLN A 63 11.24 14.11 3.04
CA GLN A 63 11.68 14.86 4.22
C GLN A 63 11.63 16.38 4.02
N THR A 64 11.17 16.87 2.87
CA THR A 64 11.16 18.27 2.48
C THR A 64 9.75 18.72 2.08
N PRO A 65 8.75 18.65 2.99
CA PRO A 65 7.35 18.97 2.69
C PRO A 65 7.14 20.44 2.28
N GLU A 66 8.03 21.34 2.68
CA GLU A 66 7.99 22.74 2.26
C GLU A 66 8.26 22.94 0.75
N VAL A 67 8.83 21.93 0.06
CA VAL A 67 9.02 21.89 -1.39
C VAL A 67 8.07 20.90 -2.04
N PHE A 68 7.85 19.75 -1.43
CA PHE A 68 7.12 18.62 -1.96
C PHE A 68 5.84 18.36 -1.14
N SER A 69 4.82 19.16 -1.41
CA SER A 69 3.53 19.15 -0.71
C SER A 69 2.74 17.85 -0.97
N ASN A 70 2.04 17.39 0.05
CA ASN A 70 1.06 16.31 -0.04
C ASN A 70 -0.32 16.77 -0.53
N HIS A 71 -0.48 17.96 -1.10
CA HIS A 71 -1.75 18.45 -1.64
C HIS A 71 -2.42 17.43 -2.56
N SER A 72 -1.64 16.67 -3.34
CA SER A 72 -2.07 15.48 -4.04
C SER A 72 -0.99 14.39 -4.00
N ILE A 73 -1.41 13.14 -3.87
CA ILE A 73 -0.54 11.95 -3.89
C ILE A 73 -0.66 11.16 -5.20
N VAL A 74 -1.45 11.67 -6.18
CA VAL A 74 -1.68 11.05 -7.49
C VAL A 74 -1.07 11.95 -8.57
N ALA A 75 -0.02 11.49 -9.26
CA ALA A 75 0.73 12.30 -10.22
C ALA A 75 -0.12 12.83 -11.38
N THR A 76 -1.12 12.07 -11.81
CA THR A 76 -2.04 12.41 -12.91
C THR A 76 -3.26 13.25 -12.47
N ASN A 77 -3.40 13.54 -11.17
CA ASN A 77 -4.50 14.35 -10.61
C ASN A 77 -3.95 15.38 -9.62
N PRO A 78 -3.45 16.53 -10.10
CA PRO A 78 -2.78 17.55 -9.26
C PRO A 78 -3.71 18.28 -8.28
N ASP A 79 -5.02 18.34 -8.60
CA ASP A 79 -6.01 19.06 -7.80
C ASP A 79 -7.28 18.20 -7.64
N PRO A 80 -7.22 17.17 -6.77
CA PRO A 80 -8.33 16.24 -6.56
C PRO A 80 -9.54 16.95 -5.94
N ALA A 81 -10.74 16.63 -6.44
CA ALA A 81 -12.00 17.16 -5.92
C ALA A 81 -12.45 16.48 -4.59
N TYR A 82 -11.73 15.49 -4.13
CA TYR A 82 -11.99 14.75 -2.89
C TYR A 82 -10.86 14.98 -1.87
N ARG A 83 -11.13 14.67 -0.62
CA ARG A 83 -10.19 14.84 0.48
C ARG A 83 -9.74 13.47 1.01
N PHE A 84 -8.44 13.31 1.16
CA PHE A 84 -7.83 12.13 1.77
C PHE A 84 -7.13 12.53 3.08
N LEU A 85 -7.88 12.65 4.18
CA LEU A 85 -7.31 13.06 5.46
C LEU A 85 -6.68 11.89 6.22
N PRO A 86 -5.50 12.09 6.83
CA PRO A 86 -4.65 13.28 6.77
C PRO A 86 -3.68 13.33 5.58
N SER A 87 -3.76 12.38 4.64
CA SER A 87 -2.74 12.19 3.59
C SER A 87 -2.55 13.40 2.69
N PHE A 88 -3.62 14.21 2.44
CA PHE A 88 -3.58 15.44 1.61
C PHE A 88 -3.29 16.71 2.43
N THR A 89 -2.66 16.59 3.57
CA THR A 89 -2.31 17.73 4.40
C THR A 89 -0.82 17.80 4.68
N ASP A 90 -0.27 19.01 4.74
CA ASP A 90 1.12 19.26 5.09
C ASP A 90 1.28 19.64 6.57
N PRO A 91 2.49 19.57 7.14
CA PRO A 91 2.76 20.16 8.46
C PRO A 91 2.46 21.68 8.47
N PRO A 92 1.95 22.23 9.59
CA PRO A 92 1.74 21.57 10.87
C PRO A 92 0.37 20.91 11.03
N ILE A 93 -0.58 21.09 10.09
CA ILE A 93 -1.95 20.61 10.24
C ILE A 93 -2.02 19.08 10.19
N HIS A 94 -1.18 18.43 9.36
CA HIS A 94 -1.06 16.98 9.26
C HIS A 94 -0.90 16.32 10.63
N MET A 95 -0.01 16.84 11.48
CA MET A 95 0.24 16.27 12.80
C MET A 95 -0.96 16.36 13.73
N LYS A 96 -1.79 17.40 13.60
CA LYS A 96 -3.01 17.54 14.41
C LYS A 96 -4.04 16.45 14.10
N TYR A 97 -4.19 16.09 12.83
CA TYR A 97 -5.03 14.96 12.42
C TYR A 97 -4.42 13.62 12.81
N ARG A 98 -3.08 13.46 12.70
CA ARG A 98 -2.37 12.22 12.94
C ARG A 98 -2.31 11.82 14.42
N GLN A 99 -2.18 12.82 15.29
CA GLN A 99 -1.92 12.60 16.72
C GLN A 99 -2.98 11.71 17.42
N PRO A 100 -4.31 11.89 17.24
CA PRO A 100 -5.30 11.03 17.87
C PRO A 100 -5.14 9.54 17.50
N MET A 101 -4.74 9.26 16.28
CA MET A 101 -4.65 7.91 15.72
C MET A 101 -3.37 7.15 16.09
N ASN A 102 -2.27 7.86 16.40
CA ASN A 102 -0.96 7.22 16.57
C ASN A 102 -0.92 6.15 17.67
N ALA A 103 -1.64 6.35 18.77
CA ALA A 103 -1.70 5.39 19.87
C ALA A 103 -2.41 4.10 19.45
N TRP A 104 -3.47 4.21 18.63
CA TRP A 104 -4.26 3.08 18.14
C TRP A 104 -3.42 2.14 17.25
N PHE A 105 -2.65 2.70 16.35
CA PHE A 105 -1.79 1.94 15.42
C PHE A 105 -0.37 1.68 15.98
N SER A 106 -0.15 1.89 17.27
CA SER A 106 1.15 1.63 17.91
C SER A 106 1.50 0.14 17.94
N PRO A 107 2.79 -0.23 18.01
CA PRO A 107 3.21 -1.62 18.15
C PRO A 107 2.56 -2.33 19.35
N GLY A 108 2.29 -1.57 20.44
CA GLY A 108 1.63 -2.10 21.64
C GLY A 108 0.17 -2.49 21.40
N SER A 109 -0.57 -1.64 20.69
CA SER A 109 -1.97 -1.89 20.35
C SER A 109 -2.10 -3.04 19.34
N VAL A 110 -1.25 -3.05 18.32
CA VAL A 110 -1.22 -4.13 17.32
C VAL A 110 -0.93 -5.49 17.97
N ARG A 111 0.03 -5.57 18.91
CA ARG A 111 0.30 -6.85 19.63
C ARG A 111 -0.93 -7.38 20.39
N LYS A 112 -1.77 -6.50 20.92
CA LYS A 112 -3.02 -6.93 21.59
C LYS A 112 -4.04 -7.51 20.61
N LEU A 113 -4.02 -7.04 19.37
CA LEU A 113 -4.91 -7.48 18.31
C LEU A 113 -4.42 -8.78 17.63
N GLU A 114 -3.12 -9.10 17.69
CA GLU A 114 -2.53 -10.26 17.01
C GLU A 114 -3.25 -11.60 17.25
N PRO A 115 -3.71 -11.96 18.47
CA PRO A 115 -4.45 -13.21 18.67
C PRO A 115 -5.72 -13.27 17.80
N ARG A 116 -6.45 -12.16 17.70
CA ARG A 116 -7.66 -12.09 16.88
C ARG A 116 -7.35 -12.15 15.38
N LEU A 117 -6.32 -11.43 14.92
CA LEU A 117 -5.86 -11.50 13.53
C LEU A 117 -5.42 -12.91 13.15
N ARG A 118 -4.75 -13.62 14.07
CA ARG A 118 -4.34 -15.01 13.86
C ARG A 118 -5.55 -15.95 13.70
N GLU A 119 -6.57 -15.79 14.53
CA GLU A 119 -7.82 -16.56 14.41
C GLU A 119 -8.47 -16.33 13.05
N LEU A 120 -8.54 -15.07 12.60
CA LEU A 120 -9.12 -14.71 11.30
C LEU A 120 -8.30 -15.31 10.15
N ALA A 121 -6.97 -15.13 10.14
CA ALA A 121 -6.11 -15.73 9.11
C ALA A 121 -6.24 -17.25 9.06
N ARG A 122 -6.27 -17.90 10.23
CA ARG A 122 -6.45 -19.35 10.36
C ARG A 122 -7.78 -19.79 9.77
N ALA A 123 -8.87 -19.13 10.11
CA ALA A 123 -10.20 -19.48 9.62
C ALA A 123 -10.28 -19.44 8.08
N GLU A 124 -9.69 -18.40 7.45
CA GLU A 124 -9.67 -18.28 5.98
C GLU A 124 -8.83 -19.41 5.35
N VAL A 125 -7.69 -19.79 5.94
CA VAL A 125 -6.89 -20.91 5.42
C VAL A 125 -7.59 -22.27 5.63
N GLU A 126 -8.18 -22.49 6.81
CA GLU A 126 -8.92 -23.73 7.11
C GLU A 126 -10.11 -23.96 6.17
N ALA A 127 -10.77 -22.86 5.73
CA ALA A 127 -11.89 -22.94 4.81
C ALA A 127 -11.51 -23.55 3.44
N ILE A 128 -10.26 -23.37 3.00
CA ILE A 128 -9.80 -23.80 1.66
C ILE A 128 -8.78 -24.93 1.69
N ALA A 129 -8.17 -25.25 2.84
CA ALA A 129 -7.05 -26.21 2.93
C ALA A 129 -7.37 -27.61 2.38
N GLY A 130 -8.63 -28.03 2.45
CA GLY A 130 -9.09 -29.31 1.92
C GLY A 130 -9.31 -29.36 0.40
N GLU A 131 -9.30 -28.22 -0.29
CA GLU A 131 -9.67 -28.13 -1.71
C GLU A 131 -8.52 -28.50 -2.67
N GLY A 132 -7.27 -28.43 -2.19
CA GLY A 132 -6.06 -28.73 -2.98
C GLY A 132 -5.72 -27.67 -4.03
N ARG A 133 -6.58 -26.70 -4.20
CA ARG A 133 -6.39 -25.54 -5.11
C ARG A 133 -7.29 -24.38 -4.73
N ALA A 134 -6.82 -23.16 -4.96
CA ALA A 134 -7.65 -21.96 -4.87
C ALA A 134 -7.01 -20.82 -5.66
N ASP A 135 -7.82 -19.82 -6.07
CA ASP A 135 -7.31 -18.49 -6.36
C ASP A 135 -7.09 -17.76 -5.03
N TYR A 136 -5.82 -17.58 -4.65
CA TYR A 136 -5.43 -16.95 -3.40
C TYR A 136 -5.94 -15.50 -3.29
N MET A 137 -5.98 -14.76 -4.43
CA MET A 137 -6.45 -13.38 -4.43
C MET A 137 -7.92 -13.31 -4.03
N ALA A 138 -8.77 -14.14 -4.63
CA ALA A 138 -10.21 -14.13 -4.38
C ALA A 138 -10.61 -14.78 -3.05
N THR A 139 -9.90 -15.83 -2.62
CA THR A 139 -10.31 -16.62 -1.45
C THR A 139 -9.71 -16.15 -0.13
N PHE A 140 -8.49 -15.63 -0.14
CA PHE A 140 -7.79 -15.20 1.07
C PHE A 140 -7.50 -13.69 1.06
N ALA A 141 -6.84 -13.20 -0.02
CA ALA A 141 -6.33 -11.84 -0.04
C ALA A 141 -7.42 -10.76 -0.13
N ASP A 142 -8.61 -11.07 -0.63
CA ASP A 142 -9.78 -10.19 -0.59
C ASP A 142 -10.45 -10.16 0.80
N ARG A 143 -10.44 -11.26 1.52
CA ARG A 143 -11.24 -11.44 2.74
C ARG A 143 -10.47 -11.08 4.01
N PHE A 144 -9.24 -11.59 4.15
CA PHE A 144 -8.44 -11.40 5.37
C PHE A 144 -8.16 -9.92 5.70
N PRO A 145 -7.77 -9.02 4.74
CA PRO A 145 -7.61 -7.60 5.01
C PRO A 145 -8.88 -6.92 5.51
N VAL A 146 -10.03 -7.28 4.95
CA VAL A 146 -11.33 -6.75 5.39
C VAL A 146 -11.63 -7.17 6.81
N SER A 147 -11.51 -8.47 7.11
CA SER A 147 -11.73 -9.01 8.45
C SER A 147 -10.77 -8.40 9.48
N GLY A 148 -9.50 -8.21 9.11
CA GLY A 148 -8.48 -7.56 9.93
C GLY A 148 -8.80 -6.08 10.18
N PHE A 149 -9.24 -5.36 9.16
CA PHE A 149 -9.65 -3.97 9.28
C PHE A 149 -10.85 -3.84 10.23
N LEU A 150 -11.93 -4.60 10.02
CA LEU A 150 -13.11 -4.57 10.90
C LEU A 150 -12.74 -4.87 12.35
N ALA A 151 -11.95 -5.94 12.58
CA ALA A 151 -11.46 -6.29 13.90
C ALA A 151 -10.60 -5.18 14.52
N SER A 152 -9.75 -4.53 13.72
CA SER A 152 -8.87 -3.45 14.21
C SER A 152 -9.61 -2.16 14.55
N MET A 153 -10.76 -1.93 13.91
CA MET A 153 -11.61 -0.76 14.15
C MET A 153 -12.69 -0.99 15.22
N GLY A 154 -12.89 -2.24 15.68
CA GLY A 154 -13.97 -2.61 16.60
C GLY A 154 -15.34 -2.69 15.94
N LEU A 155 -15.37 -3.01 14.63
CA LEU A 155 -16.59 -3.03 13.82
C LEU A 155 -17.23 -4.42 13.73
N PRO A 156 -18.54 -4.49 13.42
CA PRO A 156 -19.22 -5.76 13.21
C PRO A 156 -18.62 -6.56 12.05
N MET A 157 -18.39 -7.84 12.25
CA MET A 157 -17.89 -8.73 11.19
C MET A 157 -18.92 -9.01 10.09
N ASP A 158 -20.21 -8.79 10.38
CA ASP A 158 -21.32 -8.95 9.42
C ASP A 158 -21.23 -7.94 8.27
N ASP A 159 -20.47 -6.85 8.43
CA ASP A 159 -20.26 -5.84 7.40
C ASP A 159 -19.17 -6.25 6.37
N ALA A 160 -18.51 -7.40 6.54
CA ALA A 160 -17.37 -7.79 5.71
C ALA A 160 -17.70 -7.84 4.20
N ASP A 161 -18.84 -8.41 3.81
CA ASP A 161 -19.24 -8.51 2.40
C ASP A 161 -19.47 -7.13 1.76
N LEU A 162 -19.97 -6.15 2.51
CA LEU A 162 -20.09 -4.77 2.06
C LEU A 162 -18.71 -4.18 1.75
N PHE A 163 -17.75 -4.32 2.67
CA PHE A 163 -16.40 -3.77 2.48
C PHE A 163 -15.64 -4.45 1.34
N VAL A 164 -15.77 -5.78 1.17
CA VAL A 164 -15.23 -6.50 0.00
C VAL A 164 -15.82 -5.94 -1.30
N SER A 165 -17.15 -5.76 -1.36
CA SER A 165 -17.83 -5.19 -2.53
C SER A 165 -17.34 -3.77 -2.85
N ILE A 166 -17.20 -2.91 -1.84
CA ILE A 166 -16.68 -1.55 -2.00
C ILE A 166 -15.24 -1.58 -2.53
N ALA A 167 -14.38 -2.41 -1.93
CA ALA A 167 -12.98 -2.55 -2.35
C ALA A 167 -12.87 -2.94 -3.83
N HIS A 168 -13.65 -3.93 -4.29
CA HIS A 168 -13.65 -4.36 -5.69
C HIS A 168 -14.09 -3.26 -6.65
N ARG A 169 -15.14 -2.51 -6.31
CA ARG A 169 -15.66 -1.41 -7.17
C ARG A 169 -14.67 -0.24 -7.24
N MET A 170 -13.88 -0.03 -6.19
CA MET A 170 -12.86 1.03 -6.16
C MET A 170 -11.58 0.63 -6.86
N SER A 171 -11.14 -0.63 -6.76
CA SER A 171 -9.93 -1.14 -7.44
C SER A 171 -10.07 -1.19 -8.97
N GLY A 172 -11.27 -1.34 -9.51
CA GLY A 172 -11.55 -1.42 -10.94
C GLY A 172 -11.29 -0.14 -11.74
N ALA A 173 -11.25 1.02 -11.10
CA ALA A 173 -11.25 2.32 -11.75
C ALA A 173 -10.02 2.65 -12.61
N SER A 174 -8.91 1.96 -12.46
CA SER A 174 -7.67 2.22 -13.21
C SER A 174 -7.56 1.43 -14.53
N GLY A 175 -8.55 0.60 -14.87
CA GLY A 175 -8.50 -0.30 -16.05
C GLY A 175 -8.99 0.29 -17.36
N GLY A 176 -9.39 1.58 -17.39
CA GLY A 176 -9.91 2.20 -18.63
C GLY A 176 -11.32 1.72 -19.05
N GLU A 177 -12.02 1.03 -18.16
CA GLU A 177 -13.41 0.62 -18.41
C GLU A 177 -14.34 1.84 -18.44
N PRO A 178 -15.30 1.92 -19.37
CA PRO A 178 -16.11 3.13 -19.59
C PRO A 178 -16.86 3.65 -18.37
N ASP A 179 -17.30 2.76 -17.47
CA ASP A 179 -18.09 3.06 -16.27
C ASP A 179 -17.28 2.98 -14.96
N ALA A 180 -15.96 2.82 -15.03
CA ALA A 180 -15.09 2.65 -13.86
C ALA A 180 -15.13 3.87 -12.92
N VAL A 181 -15.13 5.09 -13.47
CA VAL A 181 -15.20 6.33 -12.69
C VAL A 181 -16.55 6.45 -11.97
N GLU A 182 -17.64 6.09 -12.65
CA GLU A 182 -18.99 6.12 -12.07
C GLU A 182 -19.11 5.11 -10.93
N ARG A 183 -18.64 3.87 -11.12
CA ARG A 183 -18.64 2.82 -10.08
C ARG A 183 -17.79 3.23 -8.88
N MET A 184 -16.61 3.81 -9.10
CA MET A 184 -15.75 4.31 -8.04
C MET A 184 -16.43 5.44 -7.26
N THR A 185 -17.06 6.40 -7.95
CA THR A 185 -17.75 7.52 -7.32
C THR A 185 -18.93 7.03 -6.49
N ALA A 186 -19.70 6.07 -7.00
CA ALA A 186 -20.81 5.46 -6.27
C ALA A 186 -20.31 4.71 -5.01
N ALA A 187 -19.25 3.91 -5.13
CA ALA A 187 -18.66 3.19 -4.01
C ALA A 187 -18.09 4.14 -2.94
N TRP A 188 -17.50 5.26 -3.36
CA TRP A 188 -17.05 6.32 -2.44
C TRP A 188 -18.20 6.94 -1.68
N GLY A 189 -19.29 7.28 -2.39
CA GLY A 189 -20.49 7.85 -1.76
C GLY A 189 -21.14 6.90 -0.76
N GLU A 190 -21.21 5.61 -1.08
CA GLU A 190 -21.71 4.57 -0.19
C GLU A 190 -20.85 4.42 1.07
N LEU A 191 -19.53 4.42 0.91
CA LEU A 191 -18.60 4.35 2.02
C LEU A 191 -18.68 5.59 2.93
N ALA A 192 -18.80 6.78 2.35
CA ALA A 192 -18.97 8.02 3.11
C ALA A 192 -20.31 8.06 3.86
N ALA A 193 -21.40 7.55 3.25
CA ALA A 193 -22.70 7.42 3.91
C ALA A 193 -22.62 6.43 5.09
N TYR A 194 -22.04 5.25 4.90
CA TYR A 194 -21.81 4.26 5.95
C TYR A 194 -21.09 4.89 7.17
N TRP A 195 -20.00 5.62 6.93
CA TRP A 195 -19.25 6.24 8.02
C TRP A 195 -19.99 7.40 8.69
N THR A 196 -20.81 8.13 7.93
CA THR A 196 -21.66 9.19 8.47
C THR A 196 -22.71 8.62 9.42
N ASP A 197 -23.41 7.57 9.02
CA ASP A 197 -24.43 6.91 9.80
C ASP A 197 -23.82 6.24 11.06
N MET A 198 -22.68 5.57 10.88
CA MET A 198 -21.98 4.93 11.99
C MET A 198 -21.45 5.96 13.01
N LEU A 199 -20.94 7.11 12.55
CA LEU A 199 -20.50 8.19 13.44
C LEU A 199 -21.67 8.78 14.24
N ALA A 200 -22.81 8.97 13.58
CA ALA A 200 -24.04 9.44 14.27
C ALA A 200 -24.51 8.45 15.33
N ASP A 201 -24.46 7.14 15.03
CA ASP A 201 -24.76 6.10 16.01
C ASP A 201 -23.79 6.13 17.20
N ARG A 202 -22.48 6.22 16.97
CA ARG A 202 -21.49 6.26 18.06
C ARG A 202 -21.58 7.51 18.92
N ARG A 203 -22.03 8.64 18.37
CA ARG A 203 -22.33 9.84 19.17
C ARG A 203 -23.56 9.66 20.05
N ALA A 204 -24.59 8.95 19.57
CA ALA A 204 -25.80 8.66 20.32
C ALA A 204 -25.60 7.50 21.33
N HIS A 205 -24.81 6.50 20.95
CA HIS A 205 -24.58 5.26 21.69
C HIS A 205 -23.09 4.94 21.73
N PRO A 206 -22.28 5.70 22.49
CA PRO A 206 -20.83 5.50 22.51
C PRO A 206 -20.47 4.12 23.09
N LEU A 207 -19.51 3.45 22.45
CA LEU A 207 -18.90 2.24 22.94
C LEU A 207 -17.63 2.55 23.75
N ASP A 208 -16.93 1.52 24.23
CA ASP A 208 -15.64 1.71 24.89
C ASP A 208 -14.59 2.24 23.87
N PRO A 209 -14.08 3.49 24.04
CA PRO A 209 -13.11 4.08 23.11
C PRO A 209 -11.75 3.37 23.10
N SER A 210 -11.52 2.42 23.98
CA SER A 210 -10.29 1.61 23.96
C SER A 210 -10.36 0.44 22.98
N VAL A 211 -11.56 0.09 22.47
CA VAL A 211 -11.80 -1.03 21.54
C VAL A 211 -12.65 -0.65 20.34
N ASP A 212 -13.27 0.54 20.33
CA ASP A 212 -14.03 1.08 19.19
C ASP A 212 -13.36 2.36 18.69
N PHE A 213 -12.73 2.26 17.51
CA PHE A 213 -11.97 3.38 16.94
C PHE A 213 -12.85 4.59 16.64
N LEU A 214 -14.07 4.37 16.16
CA LEU A 214 -14.95 5.46 15.77
C LEU A 214 -15.46 6.24 16.98
N THR A 215 -15.76 5.57 18.10
CA THR A 215 -16.04 6.25 19.37
C THR A 215 -14.83 7.09 19.82
N MET A 216 -13.63 6.54 19.75
CA MET A 216 -12.40 7.30 20.07
C MET A 216 -12.25 8.53 19.17
N MET A 217 -12.50 8.39 17.85
CA MET A 217 -12.41 9.49 16.90
C MET A 217 -13.56 10.51 17.04
N SER A 218 -14.73 10.11 17.49
CA SER A 218 -15.85 11.02 17.75
C SER A 218 -15.53 12.06 18.83
N ASP A 219 -14.65 11.72 19.76
CA ASP A 219 -14.18 12.60 20.84
C ASP A 219 -12.85 13.31 20.50
N ALA A 220 -12.30 13.04 19.31
CA ALA A 220 -11.01 13.60 18.90
C ALA A 220 -11.08 15.13 18.73
N LYS A 221 -9.93 15.79 18.93
CA LYS A 221 -9.80 17.24 18.77
C LYS A 221 -8.79 17.57 17.66
N LEU A 222 -9.09 18.64 16.95
CA LEU A 222 -8.17 19.27 16.01
C LEU A 222 -7.58 20.53 16.66
N GLY A 223 -6.49 20.37 17.41
CA GLY A 223 -6.00 21.39 18.36
C GLY A 223 -6.88 21.43 19.60
N ASP A 224 -7.45 22.59 19.93
CA ASP A 224 -8.32 22.76 21.11
C ASP A 224 -9.82 22.55 20.80
N GLU A 225 -10.19 22.55 19.52
CA GLU A 225 -11.58 22.41 19.08
C GLU A 225 -11.92 20.95 18.77
N PRO A 226 -13.20 20.54 18.89
CA PRO A 226 -13.66 19.24 18.43
C PRO A 226 -13.34 19.04 16.94
N MET A 227 -12.93 17.84 16.56
CA MET A 227 -12.72 17.51 15.15
C MET A 227 -14.08 17.52 14.41
N PRO A 228 -14.21 18.23 13.26
CA PRO A 228 -15.45 18.24 12.51
C PRO A 228 -15.86 16.83 12.06
N ASP A 229 -17.14 16.52 12.09
CA ASP A 229 -17.67 15.20 11.70
C ASP A 229 -17.26 14.81 10.27
N ILE A 230 -17.30 15.77 9.37
CA ILE A 230 -16.87 15.53 7.98
C ILE A 230 -15.38 15.12 7.90
N ASP A 231 -14.54 15.66 8.77
CA ASP A 231 -13.11 15.29 8.82
C ASP A 231 -12.93 13.89 9.39
N VAL A 232 -13.74 13.50 10.39
CA VAL A 232 -13.75 12.12 10.90
C VAL A 232 -14.17 11.15 9.81
N VAL A 233 -15.22 11.45 9.06
CA VAL A 233 -15.70 10.63 7.93
C VAL A 233 -14.61 10.51 6.86
N ASP A 234 -13.97 11.61 6.45
CA ASP A 234 -12.89 11.58 5.46
C ASP A 234 -11.70 10.74 5.93
N ILE A 235 -11.36 10.78 7.22
CA ILE A 235 -10.33 9.93 7.83
C ILE A 235 -10.73 8.46 7.74
N MET A 236 -11.99 8.12 8.08
CA MET A 236 -12.47 6.74 8.02
C MET A 236 -12.47 6.20 6.59
N VAL A 237 -12.90 7.00 5.62
CA VAL A 237 -12.79 6.66 4.18
C VAL A 237 -11.33 6.40 3.81
N THR A 238 -10.42 7.29 4.19
CA THR A 238 -8.98 7.13 3.90
C THR A 238 -8.40 5.87 4.53
N LEU A 239 -8.73 5.57 5.78
CA LEU A 239 -8.26 4.37 6.47
C LEU A 239 -8.81 3.10 5.83
N THR A 240 -10.09 3.09 5.44
CA THR A 240 -10.70 1.96 4.74
C THR A 240 -9.94 1.66 3.45
N LEU A 241 -9.80 2.65 2.58
CA LEU A 241 -9.16 2.46 1.27
C LEU A 241 -7.67 2.12 1.40
N GLY A 242 -6.98 2.74 2.34
CA GLY A 242 -5.56 2.46 2.59
C GLY A 242 -5.28 1.07 3.14
N SER A 243 -6.26 0.45 3.81
CA SER A 243 -6.09 -0.85 4.47
C SER A 243 -6.41 -2.05 3.59
N LEU A 244 -7.43 -1.96 2.73
CA LEU A 244 -7.96 -3.13 2.03
C LEU A 244 -7.10 -3.52 0.84
N ASP A 245 -6.96 -2.65 -0.14
CA ASP A 245 -6.36 -2.97 -1.43
C ASP A 245 -4.83 -3.10 -1.36
N THR A 246 -4.16 -2.30 -0.51
CA THR A 246 -2.70 -2.36 -0.35
C THR A 246 -2.26 -3.67 0.32
N LEU A 247 -2.95 -4.09 1.37
CA LEU A 247 -2.62 -5.35 2.04
C LEU A 247 -2.92 -6.56 1.14
N LYS A 248 -4.07 -6.56 0.44
CA LYS A 248 -4.40 -7.56 -0.59
C LYS A 248 -3.26 -7.72 -1.59
N SER A 249 -2.79 -6.61 -2.17
CA SER A 249 -1.72 -6.62 -3.16
C SER A 249 -0.43 -7.23 -2.60
N GLN A 250 -0.02 -6.82 -1.40
CA GLN A 250 1.22 -7.32 -0.78
C GLN A 250 1.11 -8.80 -0.38
N LEU A 251 -0.05 -9.25 0.09
CA LEU A 251 -0.34 -10.66 0.34
C LEU A 251 -0.17 -11.50 -0.92
N GLY A 252 -0.70 -11.03 -2.05
CA GLY A 252 -0.54 -11.69 -3.34
C GLY A 252 0.92 -11.88 -3.72
N TRP A 253 1.73 -10.82 -3.62
CA TRP A 253 3.13 -10.86 -4.04
C TRP A 253 4.02 -11.74 -3.16
N GLN A 254 3.82 -11.76 -1.85
CA GLN A 254 4.57 -12.66 -0.98
C GLN A 254 4.23 -14.14 -1.26
N MET A 255 2.96 -14.45 -1.53
CA MET A 255 2.54 -15.81 -1.84
C MET A 255 2.92 -16.23 -3.26
N TRP A 256 2.91 -15.31 -4.23
CA TRP A 256 3.47 -15.53 -5.56
C TRP A 256 4.95 -15.89 -5.50
N HIS A 257 5.73 -15.20 -4.66
CA HIS A 257 7.13 -15.55 -4.44
C HIS A 257 7.27 -16.95 -3.85
N LEU A 258 6.59 -17.24 -2.75
CA LEU A 258 6.69 -18.50 -2.04
C LEU A 258 6.18 -19.69 -2.88
N GLY A 259 5.17 -19.48 -3.73
CA GLY A 259 4.66 -20.51 -4.63
C GLY A 259 5.63 -20.84 -5.79
N ARG A 260 6.54 -19.91 -6.11
CA ARG A 260 7.54 -20.08 -7.18
C ARG A 260 8.94 -20.44 -6.68
N ASN A 261 9.22 -20.24 -5.40
CA ASN A 261 10.54 -20.43 -4.79
C ASN A 261 10.45 -21.43 -3.64
N GLY A 262 10.46 -22.72 -4.01
CA GLY A 262 10.33 -23.83 -3.07
C GLY A 262 11.41 -23.83 -1.98
N ASP A 263 12.64 -23.41 -2.29
CA ASP A 263 13.75 -23.33 -1.32
C ASP A 263 13.47 -22.31 -0.22
N ASP A 264 13.03 -21.09 -0.59
CA ASP A 264 12.66 -20.06 0.39
C ASP A 264 11.46 -20.52 1.24
N ARG A 265 10.46 -21.11 0.59
CA ARG A 265 9.28 -21.68 1.28
C ARG A 265 9.70 -22.76 2.28
N ALA A 266 10.50 -23.75 1.85
CA ALA A 266 10.98 -24.83 2.71
C ALA A 266 11.81 -24.30 3.88
N ARG A 267 12.62 -23.27 3.64
CA ARG A 267 13.40 -22.60 4.69
C ARG A 267 12.50 -21.92 5.71
N LEU A 268 11.43 -21.23 5.30
CA LEU A 268 10.49 -20.58 6.23
C LEU A 268 9.67 -21.62 7.04
N VAL A 269 9.39 -22.80 6.47
CA VAL A 269 8.77 -23.92 7.22
C VAL A 269 9.73 -24.45 8.27
N ALA A 270 11.00 -24.64 7.92
CA ALA A 270 12.02 -25.19 8.85
C ALA A 270 12.47 -24.15 9.90
N GLU A 271 12.50 -22.87 9.54
CA GLU A 271 13.01 -21.76 10.33
C GLU A 271 11.96 -20.63 10.46
N PRO A 272 10.81 -20.84 11.16
CA PRO A 272 9.72 -19.85 11.23
C PRO A 272 10.14 -18.49 11.82
N HIS A 273 11.22 -18.45 12.59
CA HIS A 273 11.77 -17.21 13.12
C HIS A 273 12.28 -16.24 12.04
N LEU A 274 12.46 -16.70 10.79
CA LEU A 274 12.81 -15.88 9.63
C LEU A 274 11.61 -15.17 9.00
N ILE A 275 10.37 -15.58 9.29
CA ILE A 275 9.18 -14.99 8.67
C ILE A 275 9.13 -13.46 8.85
N PRO A 276 9.44 -12.87 10.02
CA PRO A 276 9.47 -11.42 10.13
C PRO A 276 10.48 -10.73 9.20
N SER A 277 11.68 -11.28 9.00
CA SER A 277 12.67 -10.72 8.07
C SER A 277 12.26 -10.94 6.62
N ALA A 278 11.64 -12.07 6.30
CA ALA A 278 11.11 -12.35 4.97
C ALA A 278 10.00 -11.36 4.59
N VAL A 279 9.11 -10.98 5.52
CA VAL A 279 8.09 -9.95 5.29
C VAL A 279 8.73 -8.60 4.94
N GLU A 280 9.76 -8.16 5.68
CA GLU A 280 10.48 -6.92 5.32
C GLU A 280 11.13 -7.02 3.93
N GLU A 281 11.64 -8.19 3.57
CA GLU A 281 12.24 -8.40 2.26
C GLU A 281 11.19 -8.45 1.13
N PHE A 282 10.03 -9.06 1.34
CA PHE A 282 8.94 -9.01 0.36
C PHE A 282 8.42 -7.59 0.16
N LEU A 283 8.30 -6.79 1.22
CA LEU A 283 7.96 -5.37 1.14
C LEU A 283 9.01 -4.58 0.34
N ARG A 284 10.29 -4.91 0.49
CA ARG A 284 11.39 -4.29 -0.25
C ARG A 284 11.42 -4.73 -1.72
N ALA A 285 11.35 -6.03 -1.97
CA ALA A 285 11.53 -6.60 -3.31
C ALA A 285 10.31 -6.36 -4.21
N TYR A 286 9.12 -6.33 -3.61
CA TYR A 286 7.82 -6.13 -4.27
C TYR A 286 7.10 -4.90 -3.72
N PRO A 287 7.70 -3.69 -3.82
CA PRO A 287 7.05 -2.47 -3.33
C PRO A 287 5.90 -2.11 -4.27
N ILE A 288 4.69 -2.06 -3.73
CA ILE A 288 3.47 -1.98 -4.54
C ILE A 288 3.01 -0.56 -4.82
N VAL A 289 3.41 0.43 -4.01
CA VAL A 289 2.89 1.80 -4.08
C VAL A 289 4.00 2.80 -4.35
N SER A 290 3.71 3.80 -5.20
CA SER A 290 4.45 5.06 -5.29
C SER A 290 3.49 6.22 -5.07
N MET A 291 3.98 7.29 -4.44
CA MET A 291 3.18 8.47 -4.11
C MET A 291 3.69 9.69 -4.86
N ALA A 292 2.79 10.58 -5.25
CA ALA A 292 3.20 11.85 -5.80
C ALA A 292 3.27 12.96 -4.74
N ARG A 293 3.87 14.08 -5.17
CA ARG A 293 3.93 15.35 -4.45
C ARG A 293 3.68 16.49 -5.43
N LYS A 294 3.14 17.59 -4.94
CA LYS A 294 3.02 18.84 -5.71
C LYS A 294 4.15 19.78 -5.32
N VAL A 295 4.85 20.30 -6.30
CA VAL A 295 5.98 21.24 -6.08
C VAL A 295 5.43 22.61 -5.68
N THR A 296 5.86 23.16 -4.55
CA THR A 296 5.32 24.40 -3.99
C THR A 296 5.95 25.67 -4.57
N ARG A 297 7.16 25.55 -5.12
CA ARG A 297 7.94 26.67 -5.71
C ARG A 297 8.94 26.14 -6.73
N ASP A 298 9.41 27.01 -7.61
CA ASP A 298 10.51 26.69 -8.52
C ASP A 298 11.72 26.21 -7.72
N VAL A 299 12.30 25.10 -8.13
CA VAL A 299 13.47 24.50 -7.50
C VAL A 299 14.32 23.73 -8.52
N ASP A 300 15.64 23.86 -8.39
CA ASP A 300 16.57 22.90 -8.97
C ASP A 300 16.85 21.80 -7.93
N PHE A 301 16.24 20.64 -8.13
CA PHE A 301 16.39 19.51 -7.23
C PHE A 301 17.40 18.51 -7.80
N HIS A 302 18.66 18.67 -7.40
CA HIS A 302 19.80 17.85 -7.88
C HIS A 302 19.96 17.88 -9.42
N GLY A 303 19.74 19.04 -10.03
CA GLY A 303 19.77 19.24 -11.47
C GLY A 303 18.43 19.03 -12.17
N CYS A 304 17.37 18.64 -11.44
CA CYS A 304 16.00 18.54 -11.96
C CYS A 304 15.30 19.90 -11.84
N PRO A 305 14.98 20.60 -12.95
CA PRO A 305 14.46 21.97 -12.95
C PRO A 305 12.94 22.00 -12.77
N MET A 306 12.47 21.60 -11.60
CA MET A 306 11.04 21.56 -11.30
C MET A 306 10.44 22.95 -11.14
N LYS A 307 9.24 23.13 -11.64
CA LYS A 307 8.46 24.36 -11.51
C LYS A 307 7.40 24.23 -10.44
N LYS A 308 7.00 25.38 -9.90
CA LYS A 308 5.83 25.44 -9.03
C LYS A 308 4.63 24.81 -9.73
N ASP A 309 3.86 24.04 -8.97
CA ASP A 309 2.68 23.26 -9.39
C ASP A 309 2.99 22.02 -10.26
N ASP A 310 4.26 21.76 -10.62
CA ASP A 310 4.62 20.46 -11.20
C ASP A 310 4.24 19.32 -10.22
N MET A 311 3.83 18.20 -10.80
CA MET A 311 3.71 16.97 -10.04
C MET A 311 5.01 16.17 -10.11
N VAL A 312 5.37 15.51 -9.02
CA VAL A 312 6.55 14.63 -8.94
C VAL A 312 6.18 13.29 -8.31
N LEU A 313 6.39 12.21 -9.05
CA LEU A 313 6.26 10.85 -8.52
C LEU A 313 7.49 10.49 -7.70
N VAL A 314 7.30 10.30 -6.40
CA VAL A 314 8.31 9.86 -5.45
C VAL A 314 8.23 8.34 -5.40
N SER A 315 9.00 7.67 -6.29
CA SER A 315 8.82 6.25 -6.60
C SER A 315 9.42 5.32 -5.53
N ASN A 316 8.62 4.95 -4.52
CA ASN A 316 9.02 3.92 -3.55
C ASN A 316 9.38 2.60 -4.25
N GLN A 317 8.66 2.28 -5.34
CA GLN A 317 8.90 1.11 -6.18
C GLN A 317 10.33 1.09 -6.73
N SER A 318 10.85 2.24 -7.14
CA SER A 318 12.23 2.38 -7.56
C SER A 318 13.22 2.37 -6.38
N ALA A 319 12.92 3.15 -5.34
CA ALA A 319 13.82 3.32 -4.18
C ALA A 319 14.12 2.00 -3.48
N CYS A 320 13.09 1.17 -3.21
CA CYS A 320 13.26 -0.10 -2.52
C CYS A 320 14.08 -1.14 -3.32
N ARG A 321 14.31 -0.89 -4.60
CA ARG A 321 15.06 -1.76 -5.52
C ARG A 321 16.33 -1.09 -6.06
N ASP A 322 16.79 0.01 -5.45
CA ASP A 322 17.99 0.73 -5.89
C ASP A 322 19.28 -0.06 -5.52
N PRO A 323 20.06 -0.53 -6.50
CA PRO A 323 21.29 -1.30 -6.27
C PRO A 323 22.39 -0.47 -5.62
N ARG A 324 22.25 0.87 -5.56
CA ARG A 324 23.18 1.75 -4.83
C ARG A 324 23.03 1.64 -3.32
N VAL A 325 21.87 1.10 -2.86
CA VAL A 325 21.51 0.95 -1.44
C VAL A 325 21.39 -0.51 -1.05
N PHE A 326 20.86 -1.35 -1.95
CA PHE A 326 20.61 -2.76 -1.69
C PHE A 326 21.47 -3.63 -2.60
N GLU A 327 22.46 -4.32 -2.03
CA GLU A 327 23.20 -5.32 -2.77
C GLU A 327 22.27 -6.39 -3.33
N ARG A 328 22.46 -6.79 -4.60
CA ARG A 328 21.57 -7.74 -5.29
C ARG A 328 20.10 -7.30 -5.17
N ALA A 329 19.82 -6.04 -5.48
CA ALA A 329 18.52 -5.41 -5.26
C ALA A 329 17.35 -6.08 -6.01
N ALA A 330 17.61 -6.77 -7.12
CA ALA A 330 16.61 -7.51 -7.88
C ALA A 330 16.23 -8.86 -7.24
N ASP A 331 17.11 -9.41 -6.38
CA ASP A 331 16.91 -10.70 -5.74
C ASP A 331 16.13 -10.55 -4.43
N VAL A 332 15.34 -11.57 -4.09
CA VAL A 332 14.77 -11.74 -2.74
C VAL A 332 15.78 -12.47 -1.87
N ILE A 333 16.07 -11.94 -0.70
CA ILE A 333 16.97 -12.52 0.31
C ILE A 333 16.21 -12.48 1.64
N ILE A 334 15.54 -13.57 2.00
CA ILE A 334 14.56 -13.64 3.11
C ILE A 334 15.13 -13.29 4.50
N ASP A 335 16.43 -13.28 4.65
CA ASP A 335 17.16 -12.90 5.87
C ASP A 335 18.05 -11.65 5.67
N ARG A 336 17.73 -10.80 4.67
CA ARG A 336 18.48 -9.57 4.40
C ARG A 336 18.61 -8.69 5.64
N SER A 337 19.86 -8.34 5.94
CA SER A 337 20.19 -7.42 7.05
C SER A 337 21.46 -6.63 6.69
N PRO A 338 21.45 -5.28 6.78
CA PRO A 338 20.29 -4.44 7.08
C PRO A 338 19.30 -4.34 5.91
N ASN A 339 18.02 -4.08 6.23
CA ASN A 339 16.97 -3.86 5.23
C ASN A 339 16.31 -2.50 5.46
N ARG A 340 16.86 -1.45 4.84
CA ARG A 340 16.45 -0.04 5.03
C ARG A 340 15.41 0.40 4.00
N HIS A 341 14.45 -0.47 3.67
CA HIS A 341 13.44 -0.13 2.69
C HIS A 341 12.49 0.98 3.15
N ILE A 342 11.94 1.70 2.18
CA ILE A 342 10.96 2.77 2.38
C ILE A 342 9.62 2.44 1.71
N ALA A 343 9.24 1.16 1.67
CA ALA A 343 7.96 0.72 1.10
C ALA A 343 6.75 1.37 1.77
N PHE A 344 6.85 1.71 3.05
CA PHE A 344 5.84 2.44 3.80
C PHE A 344 6.01 3.98 3.75
N GLY A 345 6.82 4.50 2.85
CA GLY A 345 7.21 5.91 2.84
C GLY A 345 8.19 6.27 3.96
N ALA A 346 8.44 7.56 4.12
CA ALA A 346 9.35 8.11 5.12
C ALA A 346 8.78 9.42 5.70
N SER A 347 9.41 9.92 6.79
CA SER A 347 9.05 11.15 7.47
C SER A 347 7.64 11.10 8.10
N GLU A 348 7.00 12.25 8.30
CA GLU A 348 5.71 12.38 8.99
C GLU A 348 4.56 11.66 8.30
N HIS A 349 4.62 11.51 6.97
CA HIS A 349 3.64 10.77 6.18
C HIS A 349 3.90 9.26 6.09
N ARG A 350 4.87 8.73 6.84
CA ARG A 350 5.06 7.28 6.90
C ARG A 350 3.75 6.59 7.25
N CYS A 351 3.46 5.48 6.54
CA CYS A 351 2.21 4.73 6.69
C CYS A 351 1.84 4.50 8.16
N LEU A 352 0.63 4.93 8.53
CA LEU A 352 0.09 4.79 9.89
C LEU A 352 -0.09 3.32 10.26
N GLY A 353 -0.65 2.52 9.32
CA GLY A 353 -0.92 1.10 9.49
C GLY A 353 0.30 0.19 9.36
N SER A 354 1.53 0.73 9.26
CA SER A 354 2.73 -0.07 8.95
C SER A 354 3.03 -1.19 9.96
N HIS A 355 2.62 -1.05 11.21
CA HIS A 355 2.77 -2.10 12.23
C HIS A 355 1.68 -3.17 12.10
N LEU A 356 0.44 -2.75 11.81
CA LEU A 356 -0.68 -3.66 11.55
C LEU A 356 -0.41 -4.50 10.31
N ALA A 357 -0.06 -3.86 9.19
CA ALA A 357 0.26 -4.56 7.95
C ALA A 357 1.37 -5.62 8.12
N ARG A 358 2.44 -5.29 8.86
CA ARG A 358 3.49 -6.27 9.17
C ARG A 358 2.99 -7.48 9.97
N ALA A 359 2.11 -7.23 10.93
CA ALA A 359 1.51 -8.31 11.72
C ALA A 359 0.63 -9.19 10.82
N GLU A 360 -0.22 -8.60 9.98
CA GLU A 360 -1.11 -9.32 9.08
C GLU A 360 -0.33 -10.12 8.02
N LEU A 361 0.68 -9.52 7.38
CA LEU A 361 1.53 -10.21 6.40
C LEU A 361 2.27 -11.40 7.02
N ARG A 362 2.79 -11.23 8.22
CA ARG A 362 3.46 -12.30 8.98
C ARG A 362 2.49 -13.42 9.35
N LEU A 363 1.35 -13.07 9.92
CA LEU A 363 0.34 -14.03 10.36
C LEU A 363 -0.24 -14.81 9.18
N ALA A 364 -0.43 -14.19 8.02
CA ALA A 364 -0.85 -14.85 6.80
C ALA A 364 0.14 -15.95 6.38
N ILE A 365 1.45 -15.67 6.37
CA ILE A 365 2.48 -16.68 6.06
C ILE A 365 2.50 -17.77 7.13
N GLU A 366 2.48 -17.43 8.41
CA GLU A 366 2.53 -18.39 9.52
C GLU A 366 1.36 -19.37 9.47
N GLU A 367 0.13 -18.89 9.32
CA GLU A 367 -1.06 -19.74 9.31
C GLU A 367 -1.19 -20.53 7.99
N TRP A 368 -0.78 -19.95 6.86
CA TRP A 368 -0.74 -20.67 5.60
C TRP A 368 0.25 -21.82 5.63
N LEU A 369 1.53 -21.56 5.97
CA LEU A 369 2.56 -22.61 6.00
C LEU A 369 2.31 -23.68 7.07
N ARG A 370 1.57 -23.36 8.12
CA ARG A 370 1.17 -24.36 9.14
C ARG A 370 0.23 -25.42 8.57
N LEU A 371 -0.67 -25.04 7.66
CA LEU A 371 -1.69 -25.95 7.10
C LEU A 371 -1.34 -26.43 5.70
N ILE A 372 -0.70 -25.59 4.92
CA ILE A 372 -0.34 -25.81 3.51
C ILE A 372 1.17 -25.50 3.36
N PRO A 373 2.04 -26.36 3.90
CA PRO A 373 3.49 -26.11 3.89
C PRO A 373 4.13 -26.28 2.51
N ASP A 374 3.47 -27.01 1.62
CA ASP A 374 3.91 -27.23 0.25
C ASP A 374 2.84 -26.83 -0.74
N PHE A 375 3.16 -25.93 -1.66
CA PHE A 375 2.24 -25.39 -2.68
C PHE A 375 3.02 -24.76 -3.81
N GLU A 376 2.39 -24.63 -4.95
CA GLU A 376 2.98 -23.96 -6.13
C GLU A 376 1.97 -23.10 -6.87
N VAL A 377 2.47 -22.18 -7.69
CA VAL A 377 1.65 -21.40 -8.61
C VAL A 377 1.28 -22.29 -9.80
N ALA A 378 -0.01 -22.52 -10.00
CA ALA A 378 -0.55 -23.28 -11.12
C ALA A 378 -1.02 -22.36 -12.25
N ALA A 379 -0.09 -21.93 -13.09
CA ALA A 379 -0.42 -21.10 -14.24
C ALA A 379 0.36 -21.57 -15.46
N ASP A 380 -0.37 -21.87 -16.54
CA ASP A 380 0.21 -22.23 -17.83
C ASP A 380 0.72 -20.99 -18.59
N GLU A 381 0.13 -19.82 -18.33
CA GLU A 381 0.49 -18.51 -18.89
C GLU A 381 1.00 -17.57 -17.81
N PRO A 382 1.77 -16.53 -18.15
CA PRO A 382 2.21 -15.53 -17.20
C PRO A 382 0.99 -14.84 -16.55
N LEU A 383 0.93 -14.84 -15.21
CA LEU A 383 -0.07 -14.08 -14.47
C LEU A 383 0.01 -12.60 -14.82
N LEU A 384 -1.12 -11.93 -14.77
CA LEU A 384 -1.22 -10.50 -15.03
C LEU A 384 -1.25 -9.72 -13.73
N ALA A 385 -0.61 -8.57 -13.75
CA ALA A 385 -0.65 -7.59 -12.68
C ALA A 385 -1.05 -6.22 -13.22
N LYS A 386 -1.88 -5.50 -12.47
CA LYS A 386 -2.24 -4.12 -12.72
C LYS A 386 -1.17 -3.21 -12.14
N GLY A 387 -0.84 -2.12 -12.87
CA GLY A 387 0.09 -1.09 -12.43
C GLY A 387 -0.53 -0.01 -11.55
N GLY A 388 0.19 1.08 -11.33
CA GLY A 388 -0.16 2.10 -10.34
C GLY A 388 0.13 1.59 -8.94
N GLN A 389 -0.87 1.03 -8.27
CA GLN A 389 -0.66 0.10 -7.18
C GLN A 389 -0.49 -1.30 -7.78
N ILE A 390 0.74 -1.83 -7.74
CA ILE A 390 1.05 -3.09 -8.41
C ILE A 390 0.37 -4.25 -7.68
N SER A 391 -0.65 -4.85 -8.33
CA SER A 391 -1.46 -5.92 -7.76
C SER A 391 -1.69 -7.04 -8.77
N LEU A 392 -1.55 -8.29 -8.34
CA LEU A 392 -1.96 -9.45 -9.15
C LEU A 392 -3.47 -9.43 -9.35
N LEU A 393 -3.92 -9.80 -10.55
CA LEU A 393 -5.36 -9.95 -10.85
C LEU A 393 -5.91 -11.26 -10.29
N GLU A 394 -5.09 -12.32 -10.32
CA GLU A 394 -5.38 -13.65 -9.78
C GLU A 394 -4.08 -14.30 -9.31
N LEU A 395 -4.18 -15.28 -8.44
CA LEU A 395 -3.05 -16.13 -8.02
C LEU A 395 -3.53 -17.56 -7.77
N PRO A 396 -3.63 -18.39 -8.82
CA PRO A 396 -4.00 -19.80 -8.67
C PRO A 396 -2.86 -20.55 -7.98
N LEU A 397 -3.15 -21.10 -6.80
CA LEU A 397 -2.26 -21.96 -6.04
C LEU A 397 -2.81 -23.40 -6.03
N VAL A 398 -1.91 -24.38 -6.05
CA VAL A 398 -2.22 -25.79 -5.89
C VAL A 398 -1.33 -26.41 -4.82
N TRP A 399 -1.89 -27.39 -4.08
CA TRP A 399 -1.19 -28.09 -3.01
C TRP A 399 -1.69 -29.51 -2.83
N PRO A 400 -0.88 -30.42 -2.26
CA PRO A 400 -1.31 -31.77 -1.95
C PRO A 400 -2.42 -31.77 -0.89
N THR A 401 -3.53 -32.49 -1.17
CA THR A 401 -4.55 -32.75 -0.15
C THR A 401 -4.25 -34.07 0.56
N VAL A 402 -4.24 -34.03 1.88
CA VAL A 402 -4.24 -35.26 2.64
C VAL A 402 -5.65 -35.88 2.53
N ALA A 403 -5.77 -37.05 1.93
CA ALA A 403 -7.04 -37.76 1.88
C ALA A 403 -7.58 -37.86 3.32
N ARG A 404 -8.76 -37.27 3.57
CA ARG A 404 -9.44 -37.46 4.86
C ARG A 404 -9.75 -38.96 4.99
N SER A 405 -9.01 -39.66 5.88
CA SER A 405 -9.24 -41.03 6.23
C SER A 405 -10.51 -41.17 7.07
#